data_6fbe3597753aa95ea713b6a9c3ea78a3
#
_entry.id   6fbe3597753aa95ea713b6a9c3ea78a3
#
_cell.length_a   1.000
_cell.length_b   1.000
_cell.length_c   1.000
_cell.angle_alpha   90.00
_cell.angle_beta   90.00
_cell.angle_gamma   90.00
#
_symmetry.space_group_name_H-M   'P 1'
#
loop_
_entity.id
_entity.type
_entity.pdbx_description
1 polymer ?
#
loop_
_entity_poly.entity_id
_entity_poly.type
_entity_poly.pdbx_seq_one_letter_code
_entity_poly.pdbx_strand_id
1 'polypeptide(L)'
;MEKRIRVLMCGSDIRTVKGGMVTVEKNYLEYPGWKKAEITFIPTHTEGNPLKKCLCFAGGWRKVLGCLIRKRADILHLHMAERGSFYRKAWLLKLGHLFGVPVVIHHHGAEFEDFYGTLSEKKKQYVKEILEEADLNLVLSERLKQELLQKAPLAKTEVLHNAVPVPDRIPDRTNVDRILMLGAQGKRKGSYDLLEAVAAIDKKLPKTIKVWMCGDEDVAGVKHRVEELGLQNRIEHVGWIAGTEREECLSRAMLHVLPSYREGLPMSILETMGQGIPNISTRIASIPEVIQDGENGFLITPGDVEALQNRILKLVSEDRLRREFSEKGARLIRESFSLKASIDRLEHFYEEICK
;
A
#
# COMPACT_ATOMS: atom_id res chain seq x y z
N MET A 1 -34.32 10.68 -3.06
CA MET A 1 -32.98 10.10 -2.88
C MET A 1 -32.20 10.47 -4.12
N GLU A 2 -31.06 11.15 -3.99
CA GLU A 2 -30.18 11.39 -5.11
C GLU A 2 -29.71 10.08 -5.73
N LYS A 3 -29.63 10.03 -7.05
CA LYS A 3 -29.19 8.82 -7.79
C LYS A 3 -27.71 8.61 -7.50
N ARG A 4 -27.33 7.47 -6.94
CA ARG A 4 -25.92 7.11 -6.73
C ARG A 4 -25.19 6.91 -8.06
N ILE A 5 -23.93 7.31 -8.11
CA ILE A 5 -23.03 7.11 -9.24
C ILE A 5 -22.64 5.61 -9.28
N ARG A 6 -22.91 4.94 -10.38
CA ARG A 6 -22.56 3.52 -10.55
C ARG A 6 -21.12 3.39 -11.02
N VAL A 7 -20.24 2.98 -10.13
CA VAL A 7 -18.81 2.84 -10.41
C VAL A 7 -18.49 1.38 -10.69
N LEU A 8 -17.97 1.10 -11.89
CA LEU A 8 -17.44 -0.20 -12.26
C LEU A 8 -15.94 -0.23 -11.95
N MET A 9 -15.58 -0.84 -10.84
CA MET A 9 -14.21 -0.91 -10.35
C MET A 9 -13.52 -2.18 -10.84
N CYS A 10 -12.33 -2.05 -11.42
CA CYS A 10 -11.56 -3.17 -12.00
C CYS A 10 -10.19 -3.28 -11.37
N GLY A 11 -9.92 -4.42 -10.74
CA GLY A 11 -8.66 -4.67 -10.03
C GLY A 11 -8.18 -6.12 -10.12
N SER A 12 -7.45 -6.55 -9.10
CA SER A 12 -6.99 -7.92 -8.93
C SER A 12 -8.05 -8.79 -8.21
N ASP A 13 -8.02 -10.09 -8.37
CA ASP A 13 -8.90 -10.99 -7.60
C ASP A 13 -8.46 -10.97 -6.11
N ILE A 14 -9.24 -10.30 -5.29
CA ILE A 14 -8.97 -10.09 -3.86
C ILE A 14 -8.90 -11.38 -3.03
N ARG A 15 -9.32 -12.53 -3.59
CA ARG A 15 -9.28 -13.85 -2.94
C ARG A 15 -7.99 -14.59 -3.20
N THR A 16 -7.31 -14.29 -4.30
CA THR A 16 -6.15 -15.09 -4.76
C THR A 16 -4.86 -14.29 -4.82
N VAL A 17 -4.95 -12.97 -4.98
CA VAL A 17 -3.78 -12.07 -5.06
C VAL A 17 -3.54 -11.42 -3.70
N LYS A 18 -2.28 -11.30 -3.32
CA LYS A 18 -1.84 -10.61 -2.10
C LYS A 18 -1.08 -9.35 -2.45
N GLY A 19 -1.03 -8.38 -1.53
CA GLY A 19 -0.23 -7.16 -1.65
C GLY A 19 -1.00 -5.87 -1.40
N GLY A 20 -0.27 -4.75 -1.39
CA GLY A 20 -0.81 -3.43 -1.00
C GLY A 20 -2.00 -2.97 -1.84
N MET A 21 -1.95 -3.12 -3.16
CA MET A 21 -3.06 -2.76 -4.05
C MET A 21 -4.33 -3.53 -3.72
N VAL A 22 -4.22 -4.84 -3.49
CA VAL A 22 -5.36 -5.69 -3.14
C VAL A 22 -5.94 -5.32 -1.77
N THR A 23 -5.09 -4.91 -0.83
CA THR A 23 -5.56 -4.39 0.46
C THR A 23 -6.40 -3.12 0.28
N VAL A 24 -5.99 -2.20 -0.61
CA VAL A 24 -6.78 -0.99 -0.92
C VAL A 24 -8.12 -1.36 -1.57
N GLU A 25 -8.10 -2.26 -2.58
CA GLU A 25 -9.30 -2.74 -3.25
C GLU A 25 -10.29 -3.37 -2.24
N LYS A 26 -9.77 -4.22 -1.35
CA LYS A 26 -10.57 -4.86 -0.29
C LYS A 26 -11.15 -3.84 0.69
N ASN A 27 -10.34 -2.88 1.15
CA ASN A 27 -10.78 -1.81 2.03
C ASN A 27 -11.94 -1.02 1.42
N TYR A 28 -11.87 -0.69 0.12
CA TYR A 28 -12.96 0.01 -0.57
C TYR A 28 -14.23 -0.83 -0.67
N LEU A 29 -14.10 -2.13 -0.95
CA LEU A 29 -15.25 -3.04 -1.09
C LEU A 29 -15.93 -3.33 0.24
N GLU A 30 -15.17 -3.41 1.32
CA GLU A 30 -15.69 -3.71 2.67
C GLU A 30 -16.18 -2.46 3.43
N TYR A 31 -15.87 -1.26 2.91
CA TYR A 31 -16.29 -0.02 3.57
C TYR A 31 -17.80 0.22 3.42
N PRO A 32 -18.55 0.28 4.53
CA PRO A 32 -20.02 0.41 4.47
C PRO A 32 -20.50 1.85 4.24
N GLY A 33 -19.59 2.82 4.28
CA GLY A 33 -19.93 4.24 4.37
C GLY A 33 -19.98 4.98 3.01
N TRP A 34 -20.05 4.30 1.87
CA TRP A 34 -20.29 4.91 0.57
C TRP A 34 -21.64 5.62 0.54
N LYS A 35 -21.67 6.92 0.26
CA LYS A 35 -22.89 7.76 0.28
C LYS A 35 -23.42 8.04 -1.11
N LYS A 36 -22.52 8.38 -2.05
CA LYS A 36 -22.82 8.89 -3.38
C LYS A 36 -22.51 7.90 -4.50
N ALA A 37 -21.67 6.89 -4.21
CA ALA A 37 -21.30 5.86 -5.18
C ALA A 37 -21.86 4.49 -4.83
N GLU A 38 -22.09 3.67 -5.87
CA GLU A 38 -22.40 2.25 -5.80
C GLU A 38 -21.32 1.48 -6.55
N ILE A 39 -20.56 0.63 -5.85
CA ILE A 39 -19.38 -0.04 -6.38
C ILE A 39 -19.74 -1.43 -6.88
N THR A 40 -19.50 -1.70 -8.17
CA THR A 40 -19.49 -3.05 -8.75
C THR A 40 -18.05 -3.44 -9.07
N PHE A 41 -17.51 -4.49 -8.46
CA PHE A 41 -16.13 -4.92 -8.65
C PHE A 41 -16.01 -6.07 -9.64
N ILE A 42 -15.07 -5.94 -10.59
CA ILE A 42 -14.74 -6.98 -11.58
C ILE A 42 -13.24 -7.27 -11.51
N PRO A 43 -12.83 -8.51 -11.14
CA PRO A 43 -11.43 -8.90 -11.21
C PRO A 43 -10.98 -9.04 -12.65
N THR A 44 -9.84 -8.43 -12.97
CA THR A 44 -9.19 -8.43 -14.29
C THR A 44 -7.78 -8.99 -14.25
N HIS A 45 -7.35 -9.48 -13.08
CA HIS A 45 -6.08 -10.13 -12.86
C HIS A 45 -6.18 -11.16 -11.73
N THR A 46 -5.40 -12.24 -11.83
CA THR A 46 -5.23 -13.25 -10.79
C THR A 46 -3.80 -13.77 -10.80
N GLU A 47 -3.38 -14.43 -9.73
CA GLU A 47 -2.11 -15.15 -9.70
C GLU A 47 -2.22 -16.54 -10.31
N GLY A 48 -1.09 -17.07 -10.76
CA GLY A 48 -0.98 -18.38 -11.38
C GLY A 48 -0.27 -18.35 -12.73
N ASN A 49 -0.44 -19.41 -13.51
CA ASN A 49 0.19 -19.55 -14.81
C ASN A 49 -0.39 -18.53 -15.85
N PRO A 50 0.32 -18.30 -16.98
CA PRO A 50 -0.11 -17.33 -17.99
C PRO A 50 -1.53 -17.59 -18.53
N LEU A 51 -1.91 -18.86 -18.72
CA LEU A 51 -3.25 -19.21 -19.23
C LEU A 51 -4.35 -18.78 -18.24
N LYS A 52 -4.17 -19.04 -16.94
CA LYS A 52 -5.11 -18.61 -15.90
C LYS A 52 -5.26 -17.09 -15.87
N LYS A 53 -4.14 -16.35 -16.01
CA LYS A 53 -4.13 -14.88 -16.08
C LYS A 53 -4.89 -14.37 -17.31
N CYS A 54 -4.68 -14.97 -18.49
CA CYS A 54 -5.40 -14.63 -19.71
C CYS A 54 -6.90 -14.92 -19.61
N LEU A 55 -7.30 -16.07 -19.07
CA LEU A 55 -8.71 -16.43 -18.87
C LEU A 55 -9.41 -15.49 -17.88
N CYS A 56 -8.74 -15.13 -16.79
CA CYS A 56 -9.25 -14.14 -15.84
C CYS A 56 -9.49 -12.78 -16.52
N PHE A 57 -8.51 -12.30 -17.29
CA PHE A 57 -8.66 -11.03 -18.00
C PHE A 57 -9.77 -11.09 -19.06
N ALA A 58 -9.84 -12.14 -19.87
CA ALA A 58 -10.91 -12.30 -20.88
C ALA A 58 -12.31 -12.36 -20.24
N GLY A 59 -12.43 -13.08 -19.12
CA GLY A 59 -13.67 -13.13 -18.35
C GLY A 59 -14.06 -11.78 -17.75
N GLY A 60 -13.10 -11.06 -17.19
CA GLY A 60 -13.27 -9.71 -16.68
C GLY A 60 -13.67 -8.73 -17.78
N TRP A 61 -12.95 -8.74 -18.90
CA TRP A 61 -13.24 -7.91 -20.08
C TRP A 61 -14.67 -8.11 -20.61
N ARG A 62 -15.12 -9.38 -20.74
CA ARG A 62 -16.51 -9.68 -21.14
C ARG A 62 -17.54 -9.13 -20.16
N LYS A 63 -17.28 -9.20 -18.85
CA LYS A 63 -18.18 -8.65 -17.81
C LYS A 63 -18.24 -7.12 -17.90
N VAL A 64 -17.08 -6.45 -18.06
CA VAL A 64 -17.02 -5.00 -18.26
C VAL A 64 -17.82 -4.61 -19.51
N LEU A 65 -17.56 -5.24 -20.66
CA LEU A 65 -18.32 -5.02 -21.89
C LEU A 65 -19.83 -5.20 -21.67
N GLY A 66 -20.24 -6.27 -21.00
CA GLY A 66 -21.64 -6.53 -20.69
C GLY A 66 -22.29 -5.47 -19.81
N CYS A 67 -21.54 -4.86 -18.87
CA CYS A 67 -22.01 -3.73 -18.05
C CYS A 67 -22.13 -2.46 -18.89
N LEU A 68 -21.18 -2.17 -19.76
CA LEU A 68 -21.18 -0.98 -20.63
C LEU A 68 -22.33 -1.03 -21.65
N ILE A 69 -22.53 -2.15 -22.34
CA ILE A 69 -23.66 -2.35 -23.27
C ILE A 69 -25.01 -2.13 -22.58
N ARG A 70 -25.14 -2.61 -21.33
CA ARG A 70 -26.37 -2.45 -20.54
C ARG A 70 -26.51 -1.11 -19.83
N LYS A 71 -25.57 -0.18 -20.08
CA LYS A 71 -25.50 1.14 -19.44
C LYS A 71 -25.58 1.06 -17.90
N ARG A 72 -24.83 0.11 -17.31
CA ARG A 72 -24.79 -0.12 -15.86
C ARG A 72 -23.59 0.51 -15.14
N ALA A 73 -22.84 1.36 -15.83
CA ALA A 73 -21.72 2.09 -15.27
C ALA A 73 -21.80 3.55 -15.69
N ASP A 74 -21.62 4.44 -14.75
CA ASP A 74 -21.47 5.87 -14.98
C ASP A 74 -19.97 6.25 -14.98
N ILE A 75 -19.10 5.46 -14.30
CA ILE A 75 -17.64 5.60 -14.26
C ILE A 75 -16.99 4.21 -14.33
N LEU A 76 -15.87 4.12 -15.04
CA LEU A 76 -14.96 2.96 -15.02
C LEU A 76 -13.71 3.32 -14.21
N HIS A 77 -13.53 2.72 -13.02
CA HIS A 77 -12.38 2.94 -12.15
C HIS A 77 -11.39 1.76 -12.25
N LEU A 78 -10.17 2.04 -12.68
CA LEU A 78 -9.15 1.04 -13.01
C LEU A 78 -7.97 1.09 -12.03
N HIS A 79 -7.87 0.14 -11.11
CA HIS A 79 -6.67 -0.04 -10.29
C HIS A 79 -5.52 -0.56 -11.16
N MET A 80 -4.43 0.17 -11.24
CA MET A 80 -3.33 -0.09 -12.15
C MET A 80 -1.99 -0.17 -11.41
N ALA A 81 -1.20 -1.19 -11.76
CA ALA A 81 0.23 -1.27 -11.52
C ALA A 81 0.97 -1.23 -12.86
N GLU A 82 2.29 -1.39 -12.86
CA GLU A 82 3.14 -1.32 -14.04
C GLU A 82 3.02 -2.53 -14.97
N ARG A 83 3.81 -2.50 -16.04
CA ARG A 83 4.05 -3.62 -16.98
C ARG A 83 2.75 -4.17 -17.57
N GLY A 84 2.49 -5.45 -17.42
CA GLY A 84 1.30 -6.09 -17.96
C GLY A 84 -0.03 -5.55 -17.41
N SER A 85 -0.04 -4.97 -16.20
CA SER A 85 -1.22 -4.31 -15.64
C SER A 85 -1.57 -3.06 -16.43
N PHE A 86 -0.58 -2.23 -16.77
CA PHE A 86 -0.76 -1.02 -17.57
C PHE A 86 -1.47 -1.33 -18.90
N TYR A 87 -0.95 -2.29 -19.69
CA TYR A 87 -1.52 -2.60 -20.99
C TYR A 87 -2.96 -3.13 -20.89
N ARG A 88 -3.26 -3.96 -19.90
CA ARG A 88 -4.64 -4.44 -19.69
C ARG A 88 -5.60 -3.29 -19.35
N LYS A 89 -5.16 -2.33 -18.54
CA LYS A 89 -5.97 -1.17 -18.15
C LYS A 89 -6.12 -0.17 -19.31
N ALA A 90 -5.10 0.01 -20.13
CA ALA A 90 -5.19 0.79 -21.36
C ALA A 90 -6.27 0.25 -22.33
N TRP A 91 -6.41 -1.07 -22.44
CA TRP A 91 -7.49 -1.68 -23.24
C TRP A 91 -8.87 -1.41 -22.64
N LEU A 92 -9.00 -1.46 -21.31
CA LEU A 92 -10.27 -1.16 -20.64
C LEU A 92 -10.61 0.34 -20.70
N LEU A 93 -9.62 1.23 -20.68
CA LEU A 93 -9.79 2.66 -20.87
C LEU A 93 -10.41 2.93 -22.25
N LYS A 94 -9.79 2.43 -23.32
CA LYS A 94 -10.32 2.58 -24.68
C LYS A 94 -11.72 1.99 -24.85
N LEU A 95 -12.01 0.88 -24.17
CA LEU A 95 -13.34 0.30 -24.14
C LEU A 95 -14.35 1.22 -23.43
N GLY A 96 -13.99 1.81 -22.28
CA GLY A 96 -14.85 2.77 -21.56
C GLY A 96 -15.23 3.95 -22.45
N HIS A 97 -14.23 4.58 -23.07
CA HIS A 97 -14.44 5.73 -23.96
C HIS A 97 -15.27 5.38 -25.20
N LEU A 98 -15.11 4.17 -25.76
CA LEU A 98 -15.94 3.71 -26.88
C LEU A 98 -17.44 3.71 -26.53
N PHE A 99 -17.79 3.53 -25.26
CA PHE A 99 -19.16 3.57 -24.75
C PHE A 99 -19.53 4.91 -24.10
N GLY A 100 -18.67 5.94 -24.18
CA GLY A 100 -18.91 7.25 -23.59
C GLY A 100 -18.90 7.24 -22.06
N VAL A 101 -18.23 6.27 -21.44
CA VAL A 101 -18.09 6.17 -19.98
C VAL A 101 -16.71 6.68 -19.57
N PRO A 102 -16.65 7.73 -18.73
CA PRO A 102 -15.38 8.28 -18.25
C PRO A 102 -14.58 7.28 -17.42
N VAL A 103 -13.25 7.40 -17.52
CA VAL A 103 -12.32 6.43 -16.96
C VAL A 103 -11.34 7.08 -15.98
N VAL A 104 -11.33 6.55 -14.76
CA VAL A 104 -10.36 6.87 -13.71
C VAL A 104 -9.28 5.80 -13.66
N ILE A 105 -8.02 6.18 -13.75
CA ILE A 105 -6.88 5.29 -13.52
C ILE A 105 -6.32 5.56 -12.13
N HIS A 106 -6.30 4.55 -11.26
CA HIS A 106 -5.73 4.63 -9.92
C HIS A 106 -4.39 3.88 -9.88
N HIS A 107 -3.31 4.64 -9.78
CA HIS A 107 -1.94 4.12 -9.84
C HIS A 107 -1.48 3.60 -8.49
N HIS A 108 -1.06 2.33 -8.43
CA HIS A 108 -0.55 1.69 -7.22
C HIS A 108 0.91 1.24 -7.33
N GLY A 109 1.50 1.44 -8.49
CA GLY A 109 2.83 0.94 -8.79
C GLY A 109 3.94 1.74 -8.08
N ALA A 110 4.87 1.03 -7.48
CA ALA A 110 6.08 1.58 -6.85
C ALA A 110 7.28 1.63 -7.82
N GLU A 111 7.18 0.99 -8.99
CA GLU A 111 8.27 0.80 -9.96
C GLU A 111 7.96 1.48 -11.30
N PHE A 112 7.11 2.50 -11.32
CA PHE A 112 6.70 3.14 -12.57
C PHE A 112 7.87 3.78 -13.32
N GLU A 113 8.82 4.41 -12.61
CA GLU A 113 10.05 4.97 -13.18
C GLU A 113 10.91 3.89 -13.84
N ASP A 114 11.17 2.80 -13.13
CA ASP A 114 11.94 1.68 -13.65
C ASP A 114 11.27 1.07 -14.89
N PHE A 115 9.95 0.86 -14.82
CA PHE A 115 9.17 0.38 -15.96
C PHE A 115 9.29 1.33 -17.16
N TYR A 116 9.05 2.62 -16.94
CA TYR A 116 9.10 3.64 -18.00
C TYR A 116 10.48 3.74 -18.62
N GLY A 117 11.55 3.67 -17.80
CA GLY A 117 12.94 3.70 -18.24
C GLY A 117 13.32 2.53 -19.18
N THR A 118 12.68 1.37 -19.05
CA THR A 118 12.92 0.20 -19.92
C THR A 118 12.20 0.26 -21.26
N LEU A 119 11.31 1.24 -21.48
CA LEU A 119 10.49 1.30 -22.68
C LEU A 119 11.21 1.95 -23.86
N SER A 120 10.92 1.46 -25.07
CA SER A 120 11.29 2.17 -26.32
C SER A 120 10.48 3.47 -26.46
N GLU A 121 10.98 4.42 -27.22
CA GLU A 121 10.31 5.73 -27.42
C GLU A 121 8.86 5.59 -27.91
N LYS A 122 8.57 4.64 -28.83
CA LYS A 122 7.20 4.35 -29.26
C LYS A 122 6.30 3.91 -28.11
N LYS A 123 6.81 3.09 -27.19
CA LYS A 123 6.06 2.65 -26.01
C LYS A 123 5.92 3.76 -24.97
N LYS A 124 6.92 4.62 -24.80
CA LYS A 124 6.83 5.82 -23.95
C LYS A 124 5.75 6.76 -24.46
N GLN A 125 5.71 6.99 -25.79
CA GLN A 125 4.66 7.80 -26.41
C GLN A 125 3.27 7.19 -26.18
N TYR A 126 3.13 5.87 -26.32
CA TYR A 126 1.87 5.19 -26.03
C TYR A 126 1.46 5.31 -24.53
N VAL A 127 2.42 5.22 -23.61
CA VAL A 127 2.15 5.43 -22.18
C VAL A 127 1.64 6.86 -21.95
N LYS A 128 2.32 7.86 -22.51
CA LYS A 128 1.90 9.25 -22.44
C LYS A 128 0.46 9.45 -22.94
N GLU A 129 0.14 8.93 -24.12
CA GLU A 129 -1.21 9.01 -24.72
C GLU A 129 -2.28 8.42 -23.80
N ILE A 130 -2.05 7.24 -23.22
CA ILE A 130 -3.00 6.60 -22.30
C ILE A 130 -3.21 7.42 -21.03
N LEU A 131 -2.14 7.99 -20.48
CA LEU A 131 -2.23 8.83 -19.26
C LEU A 131 -2.96 10.14 -19.53
N GLU A 132 -2.75 10.74 -20.70
CA GLU A 132 -3.41 11.98 -21.13
C GLU A 132 -4.86 11.75 -21.59
N GLU A 133 -5.18 10.56 -22.09
CA GLU A 133 -6.53 10.15 -22.51
C GLU A 133 -7.44 9.87 -21.30
N ALA A 134 -6.90 9.46 -20.13
CA ALA A 134 -7.69 9.19 -18.94
C ALA A 134 -8.42 10.46 -18.43
N ASP A 135 -9.69 10.33 -18.04
CA ASP A 135 -10.46 11.45 -17.50
C ASP A 135 -9.91 11.92 -16.14
N LEU A 136 -9.31 11.00 -15.38
CA LEU A 136 -8.56 11.31 -14.17
C LEU A 136 -7.52 10.22 -13.87
N ASN A 137 -6.30 10.64 -13.54
CA ASN A 137 -5.28 9.79 -12.93
C ASN A 137 -5.21 10.07 -11.44
N LEU A 138 -5.42 9.06 -10.61
CA LEU A 138 -5.21 9.12 -9.17
C LEU A 138 -3.85 8.52 -8.84
N VAL A 139 -3.03 9.25 -8.12
CA VAL A 139 -1.70 8.83 -7.68
C VAL A 139 -1.59 8.91 -6.17
N LEU A 140 -0.65 8.16 -5.58
CA LEU A 140 -0.59 7.97 -4.13
C LEU A 140 0.11 9.11 -3.37
N SER A 141 0.74 10.10 -4.07
CA SER A 141 1.49 11.16 -3.43
C SER A 141 1.75 12.33 -4.37
N GLU A 142 2.10 13.50 -3.83
CA GLU A 142 2.50 14.67 -4.62
C GLU A 142 3.76 14.39 -5.46
N ARG A 143 4.71 13.65 -4.92
CA ARG A 143 5.89 13.22 -5.68
C ARG A 143 5.50 12.43 -6.92
N LEU A 144 4.64 11.42 -6.77
CA LEU A 144 4.17 10.60 -7.91
C LEU A 144 3.36 11.42 -8.91
N LYS A 145 2.61 12.45 -8.45
CA LYS A 145 1.93 13.40 -9.33
C LYS A 145 2.92 14.16 -10.21
N GLN A 146 3.99 14.69 -9.62
CA GLN A 146 5.04 15.39 -10.37
C GLN A 146 5.76 14.47 -11.36
N GLU A 147 6.11 13.25 -10.94
CA GLU A 147 6.74 12.25 -11.80
C GLU A 147 5.86 11.87 -13.00
N LEU A 148 4.54 11.72 -12.80
CA LEU A 148 3.60 11.44 -13.89
C LEU A 148 3.47 12.63 -14.84
N LEU A 149 3.31 13.85 -14.33
CA LEU A 149 3.17 15.06 -15.13
C LEU A 149 4.42 15.40 -15.95
N GLN A 150 5.63 15.02 -15.49
CA GLN A 150 6.85 15.12 -16.30
C GLN A 150 6.79 14.25 -17.57
N LYS A 151 6.09 13.13 -17.54
CA LYS A 151 5.95 12.17 -18.66
C LYS A 151 4.71 12.42 -19.50
N ALA A 152 3.64 12.90 -18.89
CA ALA A 152 2.35 13.18 -19.51
C ALA A 152 1.82 14.55 -19.02
N PRO A 153 2.34 15.68 -19.55
CA PRO A 153 2.04 17.01 -19.04
C PRO A 153 0.56 17.43 -19.12
N LEU A 154 -0.22 16.83 -20.02
CA LEU A 154 -1.64 17.12 -20.18
C LEU A 154 -2.55 16.18 -19.39
N ALA A 155 -1.98 15.22 -18.66
CA ALA A 155 -2.75 14.26 -17.88
C ALA A 155 -3.44 14.94 -16.69
N LYS A 156 -4.75 14.84 -16.59
CA LYS A 156 -5.48 15.25 -15.40
C LYS A 156 -5.10 14.33 -14.25
N THR A 157 -4.43 14.88 -13.24
CA THR A 157 -3.84 14.06 -12.17
C THR A 157 -4.13 14.65 -10.81
N GLU A 158 -4.67 13.83 -9.91
CA GLU A 158 -4.95 14.19 -8.52
C GLU A 158 -4.33 13.19 -7.55
N VAL A 159 -4.01 13.67 -6.34
CA VAL A 159 -3.48 12.82 -5.28
C VAL A 159 -4.62 12.21 -4.49
N LEU A 160 -4.62 10.88 -4.41
CA LEU A 160 -5.46 10.11 -3.50
C LEU A 160 -4.56 9.12 -2.76
N HIS A 161 -4.20 9.45 -1.54
CA HIS A 161 -3.37 8.58 -0.72
C HIS A 161 -4.02 7.23 -0.46
N ASN A 162 -3.20 6.18 -0.31
CA ASN A 162 -3.67 4.93 0.26
C ASN A 162 -4.33 5.19 1.61
N ALA A 163 -5.38 4.44 1.92
CA ALA A 163 -6.13 4.63 3.15
C ALA A 163 -6.36 3.32 3.90
N VAL A 164 -6.48 3.43 5.21
CA VAL A 164 -6.64 2.30 6.11
C VAL A 164 -7.84 2.48 7.03
N PRO A 165 -8.46 1.37 7.50
CA PRO A 165 -9.35 1.45 8.64
C PRO A 165 -8.60 1.98 9.86
N VAL A 166 -9.19 2.94 10.56
CA VAL A 166 -8.60 3.52 11.78
C VAL A 166 -9.57 3.28 12.93
N PRO A 167 -9.11 2.76 14.07
CA PRO A 167 -9.95 2.59 15.24
C PRO A 167 -10.39 3.94 15.81
N ASP A 168 -11.58 3.99 16.40
CA ASP A 168 -12.12 5.22 17.01
C ASP A 168 -11.22 5.77 18.12
N ARG A 169 -10.55 4.86 18.85
CA ARG A 169 -9.58 5.19 19.89
C ARG A 169 -8.29 4.42 19.67
N ILE A 170 -7.16 5.03 20.00
CA ILE A 170 -5.86 4.34 20.00
C ILE A 170 -5.94 3.18 20.99
N PRO A 171 -5.62 1.94 20.59
CA PRO A 171 -5.57 0.79 21.48
C PRO A 171 -4.58 1.01 22.64
N ASP A 172 -4.85 0.38 23.79
CA ASP A 172 -3.91 0.39 24.92
C ASP A 172 -2.57 -0.25 24.51
N ARG A 173 -1.48 0.44 24.82
CA ARG A 173 -0.08 0.06 24.52
C ARG A 173 0.76 -0.17 25.78
N THR A 174 0.14 -0.59 26.88
CA THR A 174 0.86 -0.87 28.13
C THR A 174 1.56 -2.22 28.12
N ASN A 175 0.98 -3.23 27.47
CA ASN A 175 1.52 -4.59 27.41
C ASN A 175 2.13 -4.91 26.03
N VAL A 176 3.14 -4.13 25.63
CA VAL A 176 3.81 -4.29 24.35
C VAL A 176 5.22 -4.86 24.52
N ASP A 177 5.55 -5.89 23.78
CA ASP A 177 6.81 -6.62 23.88
C ASP A 177 7.38 -7.07 22.52
N ARG A 178 6.81 -6.58 21.39
CA ARG A 178 7.22 -7.02 20.06
C ARG A 178 7.73 -5.88 19.19
N ILE A 179 8.85 -6.12 18.55
CA ILE A 179 9.31 -5.38 17.38
C ILE A 179 8.69 -6.07 16.17
N LEU A 180 7.91 -5.34 15.40
CA LEU A 180 7.13 -5.87 14.30
C LEU A 180 7.69 -5.42 12.95
N MET A 181 7.83 -6.33 11.99
CA MET A 181 7.98 -6.03 10.58
C MET A 181 6.78 -6.59 9.82
N LEU A 182 6.01 -5.75 9.16
CA LEU A 182 4.91 -6.15 8.28
C LEU A 182 5.26 -5.85 6.82
N GLY A 183 5.38 -6.89 6.02
CA GLY A 183 5.69 -6.78 4.59
C GLY A 183 6.33 -8.04 4.05
N ALA A 184 6.39 -8.14 2.74
CA ALA A 184 7.10 -9.24 2.08
C ALA A 184 8.53 -9.35 2.60
N GLN A 185 8.99 -10.56 2.87
CA GLN A 185 10.32 -10.79 3.38
C GLN A 185 11.37 -10.69 2.28
N GLY A 186 12.57 -10.21 2.60
CA GLY A 186 13.71 -10.19 1.66
C GLY A 186 14.41 -8.84 1.56
N LYS A 187 15.39 -8.76 0.64
CA LYS A 187 16.29 -7.60 0.48
C LYS A 187 15.55 -6.29 0.21
N ARG A 188 14.54 -6.32 -0.66
CA ARG A 188 13.78 -5.13 -1.06
C ARG A 188 13.13 -4.41 0.13
N LYS A 189 12.63 -5.15 1.10
CA LYS A 189 11.98 -4.63 2.31
C LYS A 189 12.93 -4.46 3.49
N GLY A 190 14.22 -4.79 3.34
CA GLY A 190 15.24 -4.64 4.37
C GLY A 190 15.16 -5.66 5.50
N SER A 191 14.60 -6.86 5.23
CA SER A 191 14.51 -7.92 6.25
C SER A 191 15.87 -8.29 6.82
N TYR A 192 16.89 -8.34 5.97
CA TYR A 192 18.26 -8.67 6.38
C TYR A 192 18.89 -7.55 7.20
N ASP A 193 18.64 -6.28 6.87
CA ASP A 193 19.12 -5.12 7.64
C ASP A 193 18.53 -5.12 9.05
N LEU A 194 17.25 -5.49 9.18
CA LEU A 194 16.62 -5.66 10.50
C LEU A 194 17.28 -6.78 11.29
N LEU A 195 17.58 -7.91 10.68
CA LEU A 195 18.26 -9.03 11.36
C LEU A 195 19.67 -8.63 11.81
N GLU A 196 20.45 -7.95 10.98
CA GLU A 196 21.78 -7.45 11.34
C GLU A 196 21.70 -6.43 12.48
N ALA A 197 20.75 -5.51 12.42
CA ALA A 197 20.54 -4.53 13.48
C ALA A 197 20.17 -5.21 14.81
N VAL A 198 19.23 -6.15 14.78
CA VAL A 198 18.81 -6.91 15.97
C VAL A 198 19.96 -7.74 16.54
N ALA A 199 20.75 -8.43 15.71
CA ALA A 199 21.91 -9.21 16.15
C ALA A 199 22.93 -8.34 16.88
N ALA A 200 23.24 -7.16 16.34
CA ALA A 200 24.22 -6.26 16.94
C ALA A 200 23.77 -5.70 18.31
N ILE A 201 22.48 -5.56 18.55
CA ILE A 201 21.93 -5.01 19.78
C ILE A 201 21.28 -6.05 20.70
N ASP A 202 21.30 -7.34 20.34
CA ASP A 202 20.57 -8.39 21.07
C ASP A 202 20.82 -8.39 22.59
N LYS A 203 22.08 -8.23 22.99
CA LYS A 203 22.48 -8.18 24.41
C LYS A 203 22.00 -6.91 25.14
N LYS A 204 21.65 -5.85 24.40
CA LYS A 204 21.15 -4.59 24.95
C LYS A 204 19.62 -4.57 25.04
N LEU A 205 18.94 -5.45 24.31
CA LEU A 205 17.48 -5.56 24.34
C LEU A 205 17.03 -6.40 25.55
N PRO A 206 15.96 -5.99 26.27
CA PRO A 206 15.33 -6.82 27.28
C PRO A 206 14.98 -8.21 26.72
N LYS A 207 15.17 -9.26 27.54
CA LYS A 207 14.90 -10.65 27.12
C LYS A 207 13.42 -10.89 26.75
N THR A 208 12.52 -10.10 27.30
CA THR A 208 11.08 -10.14 27.03
C THR A 208 10.73 -9.65 25.63
N ILE A 209 11.54 -8.79 25.03
CA ILE A 209 11.28 -8.26 23.69
C ILE A 209 11.53 -9.34 22.65
N LYS A 210 10.53 -9.57 21.80
CA LYS A 210 10.59 -10.51 20.67
C LYS A 210 10.47 -9.74 19.34
N VAL A 211 10.87 -10.37 18.26
CA VAL A 211 10.74 -9.82 16.90
C VAL A 211 9.86 -10.73 16.06
N TRP A 212 8.89 -10.14 15.40
CA TRP A 212 8.01 -10.81 14.45
C TRP A 212 8.22 -10.23 13.06
N MET A 213 8.60 -11.09 12.12
CA MET A 213 8.83 -10.76 10.72
C MET A 213 7.71 -11.36 9.87
N CYS A 214 6.67 -10.56 9.65
CA CYS A 214 5.37 -11.02 9.15
C CYS A 214 5.21 -10.71 7.66
N GLY A 215 5.24 -11.72 6.82
CA GLY A 215 5.07 -11.63 5.38
C GLY A 215 5.52 -12.88 4.65
N ASP A 216 5.31 -12.90 3.35
CA ASP A 216 5.70 -13.98 2.42
C ASP A 216 6.99 -13.61 1.64
N GLU A 217 7.19 -14.18 0.46
CA GLU A 217 8.37 -14.13 -0.41
C GLU A 217 9.55 -14.93 0.19
N ASP A 218 10.64 -14.30 0.60
CA ASP A 218 11.89 -14.97 1.00
C ASP A 218 11.91 -15.44 2.47
N VAL A 219 10.87 -16.14 2.89
CA VAL A 219 10.74 -16.68 4.26
C VAL A 219 11.86 -17.67 4.58
N ALA A 220 12.27 -18.49 3.61
CA ALA A 220 13.32 -19.49 3.81
C ALA A 220 14.69 -18.86 4.01
N GLY A 221 15.06 -17.86 3.19
CA GLY A 221 16.31 -17.12 3.32
C GLY A 221 16.40 -16.35 4.63
N VAL A 222 15.29 -15.71 5.05
CA VAL A 222 15.23 -15.01 6.34
C VAL A 222 15.39 -15.97 7.51
N LYS A 223 14.73 -17.15 7.51
CA LYS A 223 14.90 -18.18 8.56
C LYS A 223 16.33 -18.69 8.63
N HIS A 224 16.95 -18.96 7.48
CA HIS A 224 18.36 -19.36 7.43
C HIS A 224 19.27 -18.29 8.05
N ARG A 225 19.04 -17.01 7.73
CA ARG A 225 19.81 -15.90 8.33
C ARG A 225 19.62 -15.76 9.83
N VAL A 226 18.43 -16.02 10.34
CA VAL A 226 18.15 -16.09 11.79
C VAL A 226 19.02 -17.15 12.47
N GLU A 227 19.18 -18.33 11.85
CA GLU A 227 20.02 -19.42 12.35
C GLU A 227 21.50 -19.04 12.33
N GLU A 228 21.99 -18.48 11.23
CA GLU A 228 23.39 -18.03 11.11
C GLU A 228 23.76 -16.97 12.15
N LEU A 229 22.84 -16.07 12.49
CA LEU A 229 23.05 -15.00 13.46
C LEU A 229 22.78 -15.45 14.92
N GLY A 230 22.32 -16.67 15.15
CA GLY A 230 21.99 -17.17 16.49
C GLY A 230 20.79 -16.48 17.15
N LEU A 231 19.84 -16.00 16.35
CA LEU A 231 18.70 -15.19 16.82
C LEU A 231 17.43 -16.00 17.10
N GLN A 232 17.46 -17.32 17.16
CA GLN A 232 16.28 -18.19 17.32
C GLN A 232 15.47 -17.87 18.59
N ASN A 233 16.14 -17.40 19.64
CA ASN A 233 15.48 -17.00 20.89
C ASN A 233 14.89 -15.59 20.84
N ARG A 234 15.27 -14.75 19.86
CA ARG A 234 14.82 -13.37 19.67
C ARG A 234 13.72 -13.26 18.60
N ILE A 235 13.91 -13.94 17.48
CA ILE A 235 12.95 -13.96 16.36
C ILE A 235 11.92 -15.05 16.64
N GLU A 236 10.73 -14.66 17.08
CA GLU A 236 9.68 -15.60 17.47
C GLU A 236 8.85 -16.07 16.27
N HIS A 237 8.71 -15.23 15.24
CA HIS A 237 7.93 -15.55 14.04
C HIS A 237 8.61 -15.06 12.77
N VAL A 238 8.61 -15.92 11.72
CA VAL A 238 8.95 -15.54 10.34
C VAL A 238 7.95 -16.20 9.40
N GLY A 239 7.12 -15.41 8.74
CA GLY A 239 6.14 -15.91 7.78
C GLY A 239 4.86 -15.09 7.72
N TRP A 240 3.90 -15.57 6.93
CA TRP A 240 2.61 -14.92 6.79
C TRP A 240 1.74 -15.10 8.05
N ILE A 241 1.06 -14.01 8.44
CA ILE A 241 0.07 -14.02 9.51
C ILE A 241 -1.28 -13.50 8.99
N ALA A 242 -2.39 -13.97 9.58
CA ALA A 242 -3.75 -13.52 9.23
C ALA A 242 -4.72 -13.69 10.41
N GLY A 243 -5.90 -13.09 10.31
CA GLY A 243 -6.96 -13.23 11.32
C GLY A 243 -6.49 -12.86 12.72
N THR A 244 -6.84 -13.70 13.70
CA THR A 244 -6.56 -13.49 15.13
C THR A 244 -5.07 -13.40 15.44
N GLU A 245 -4.21 -14.14 14.74
CA GLU A 245 -2.75 -14.06 14.92
C GLU A 245 -2.22 -12.66 14.56
N ARG A 246 -2.76 -12.07 13.48
CA ARG A 246 -2.41 -10.72 13.07
C ARG A 246 -2.90 -9.68 14.06
N GLU A 247 -4.11 -9.83 14.59
CA GLU A 247 -4.67 -8.95 15.62
C GLU A 247 -3.84 -9.01 16.90
N GLU A 248 -3.46 -10.20 17.36
CA GLU A 248 -2.58 -10.38 18.51
C GLU A 248 -1.21 -9.73 18.27
N CYS A 249 -0.62 -9.94 17.10
CA CYS A 249 0.66 -9.36 16.74
C CYS A 249 0.61 -7.83 16.81
N LEU A 250 -0.41 -7.21 16.23
CA LEU A 250 -0.61 -5.76 16.27
C LEU A 250 -0.86 -5.25 17.70
N SER A 251 -1.64 -5.96 18.51
CA SER A 251 -1.93 -5.54 19.89
C SER A 251 -0.69 -5.51 20.78
N ARG A 252 0.26 -6.42 20.55
CA ARG A 252 1.52 -6.55 21.31
C ARG A 252 2.70 -5.80 20.68
N ALA A 253 2.53 -5.20 19.51
CA ALA A 253 3.60 -4.47 18.83
C ALA A 253 4.01 -3.20 19.60
N MET A 254 5.27 -3.11 20.02
CA MET A 254 5.88 -1.95 20.63
C MET A 254 6.28 -0.91 19.60
N LEU A 255 6.81 -1.35 18.48
CA LEU A 255 7.19 -0.54 17.33
C LEU A 255 7.15 -1.39 16.05
N HIS A 256 6.96 -0.71 14.92
CA HIS A 256 7.06 -1.29 13.60
C HIS A 256 8.33 -0.82 12.90
N VAL A 257 9.03 -1.74 12.24
CA VAL A 257 10.27 -1.47 11.52
C VAL A 257 10.11 -1.92 10.08
N LEU A 258 10.28 -0.98 9.14
CA LEU A 258 10.24 -1.27 7.70
C LEU A 258 11.40 -0.55 7.00
N PRO A 259 12.63 -1.10 7.00
CA PRO A 259 13.82 -0.46 6.45
C PRO A 259 13.97 -0.70 4.94
N SER A 260 12.91 -0.44 4.20
CA SER A 260 12.78 -0.75 2.77
C SER A 260 13.71 0.04 1.89
N TYR A 261 14.11 -0.56 0.77
CA TYR A 261 14.86 0.06 -0.31
C TYR A 261 13.97 0.60 -1.44
N ARG A 262 12.75 0.07 -1.58
CA ARG A 262 11.77 0.51 -2.60
C ARG A 262 10.35 0.39 -2.07
N GLU A 263 9.62 1.49 -2.17
CA GLU A 263 8.20 1.60 -1.79
C GLU A 263 7.45 2.57 -2.73
N GLY A 264 6.13 2.51 -2.66
CA GLY A 264 5.26 3.64 -3.01
C GLY A 264 4.83 4.36 -1.74
N LEU A 265 3.59 4.11 -1.28
CA LEU A 265 3.11 4.45 0.05
C LEU A 265 2.74 3.15 0.78
N PRO A 266 3.58 2.65 1.73
CA PRO A 266 3.39 1.33 2.34
C PRO A 266 2.14 1.27 3.22
N MET A 267 1.22 0.35 2.91
CA MET A 267 0.02 0.11 3.72
C MET A 267 0.35 -0.25 5.17
N SER A 268 1.42 -1.02 5.39
CA SER A 268 1.82 -1.44 6.74
C SER A 268 2.20 -0.28 7.65
N ILE A 269 2.80 0.79 7.11
CA ILE A 269 3.08 2.02 7.86
C ILE A 269 1.77 2.72 8.25
N LEU A 270 0.85 2.89 7.29
CA LEU A 270 -0.44 3.52 7.57
C LEU A 270 -1.25 2.72 8.61
N GLU A 271 -1.30 1.40 8.45
CA GLU A 271 -2.00 0.50 9.36
C GLU A 271 -1.43 0.56 10.78
N THR A 272 -0.11 0.43 10.91
CA THR A 272 0.54 0.43 12.23
C THR A 272 0.48 1.79 12.91
N MET A 273 0.71 2.88 12.18
CA MET A 273 0.53 4.24 12.73
C MET A 273 -0.92 4.51 13.12
N GLY A 274 -1.90 4.07 12.31
CA GLY A 274 -3.33 4.19 12.63
C GLY A 274 -3.72 3.45 13.91
N GLN A 275 -3.01 2.37 14.24
CA GLN A 275 -3.14 1.62 15.49
C GLN A 275 -2.32 2.23 16.65
N GLY A 276 -1.64 3.35 16.44
CA GLY A 276 -0.78 3.98 17.44
C GLY A 276 0.53 3.24 17.67
N ILE A 277 1.03 2.50 16.70
CA ILE A 277 2.34 1.85 16.78
C ILE A 277 3.39 2.79 16.17
N PRO A 278 4.42 3.21 16.93
CA PRO A 278 5.53 4.01 16.40
C PRO A 278 6.28 3.28 15.29
N ASN A 279 6.71 4.02 14.27
CA ASN A 279 7.37 3.46 13.11
C ASN A 279 8.83 3.92 12.98
N ILE A 280 9.70 2.99 12.54
CA ILE A 280 11.02 3.28 12.00
C ILE A 280 11.02 2.83 10.55
N SER A 281 11.32 3.72 9.62
CA SER A 281 11.38 3.38 8.20
C SER A 281 12.48 4.18 7.48
N THR A 282 12.51 4.09 6.16
CA THR A 282 13.52 4.75 5.34
C THR A 282 12.97 6.00 4.67
N ARG A 283 13.87 6.96 4.39
CA ARG A 283 13.58 8.22 3.72
C ARG A 283 13.48 8.04 2.20
N ILE A 284 12.50 7.25 1.75
CA ILE A 284 12.30 6.96 0.33
C ILE A 284 10.83 7.17 -0.08
N ALA A 285 10.62 7.35 -1.36
CA ALA A 285 9.29 7.47 -1.98
C ALA A 285 8.38 8.43 -1.20
N SER A 286 7.16 7.99 -0.88
CA SER A 286 6.16 8.79 -0.16
C SER A 286 6.19 8.57 1.37
N ILE A 287 7.15 7.83 1.90
CA ILE A 287 7.25 7.60 3.35
C ILE A 287 7.44 8.92 4.13
N PRO A 288 8.27 9.89 3.66
CA PRO A 288 8.42 11.19 4.33
C PRO A 288 7.15 12.07 4.36
N GLU A 289 6.14 11.76 3.54
CA GLU A 289 4.83 12.45 3.60
C GLU A 289 4.01 12.00 4.80
N VAL A 290 4.32 10.82 5.38
CA VAL A 290 3.60 10.22 6.51
C VAL A 290 4.44 10.20 7.79
N ILE A 291 5.73 9.87 7.70
CA ILE A 291 6.64 9.88 8.84
C ILE A 291 7.47 11.15 8.82
N GLN A 292 7.26 12.00 9.81
CA GLN A 292 8.09 13.17 10.09
C GLN A 292 9.14 12.78 11.12
N ASP A 293 10.42 12.78 10.68
CA ASP A 293 11.54 12.26 11.48
C ASP A 293 11.69 12.97 12.82
N GLY A 294 11.63 12.19 13.90
CA GLY A 294 11.70 12.69 15.28
C GLY A 294 10.40 13.29 15.84
N GLU A 295 9.31 13.36 15.06
CA GLU A 295 8.01 13.91 15.49
C GLU A 295 6.92 12.86 15.70
N ASN A 296 6.78 11.91 14.76
CA ASN A 296 5.78 10.85 14.81
C ASN A 296 6.34 9.47 14.43
N GLY A 297 7.65 9.39 14.23
CA GLY A 297 8.40 8.19 13.87
C GLY A 297 9.85 8.52 13.59
N PHE A 298 10.62 7.56 13.10
CA PHE A 298 11.98 7.77 12.68
C PHE A 298 12.20 7.39 11.21
N LEU A 299 13.01 8.22 10.51
CA LEU A 299 13.47 7.96 9.15
C LEU A 299 14.98 7.77 9.13
N ILE A 300 15.41 6.69 8.48
CA ILE A 300 16.83 6.38 8.25
C ILE A 300 17.14 6.34 6.74
N THR A 301 18.39 6.32 6.37
CA THR A 301 18.82 6.00 5.01
C THR A 301 18.71 4.49 4.76
N PRO A 302 18.25 4.01 3.59
CA PRO A 302 18.30 2.58 3.27
C PRO A 302 19.71 2.01 3.44
N GLY A 303 19.83 0.87 4.13
CA GLY A 303 21.11 0.21 4.40
C GLY A 303 21.88 0.77 5.60
N ASP A 304 21.40 1.83 6.25
CA ASP A 304 22.04 2.37 7.46
C ASP A 304 21.64 1.54 8.70
N VAL A 305 22.29 0.41 8.84
CA VAL A 305 22.06 -0.56 9.93
C VAL A 305 22.39 0.05 11.29
N GLU A 306 23.40 0.93 11.37
CA GLU A 306 23.78 1.57 12.64
C GLU A 306 22.71 2.56 13.11
N ALA A 307 22.21 3.40 12.20
CA ALA A 307 21.07 4.27 12.53
C ALA A 307 19.85 3.44 12.97
N LEU A 308 19.57 2.32 12.28
CA LEU A 308 18.48 1.42 12.64
C LEU A 308 18.62 0.88 14.06
N GLN A 309 19.81 0.40 14.45
CA GLN A 309 20.13 -0.05 15.80
C GLN A 309 19.82 1.03 16.85
N ASN A 310 20.33 2.24 16.62
CA ASN A 310 20.17 3.36 17.54
C ASN A 310 18.70 3.77 17.69
N ARG A 311 17.92 3.80 16.60
CA ARG A 311 16.48 4.12 16.62
C ARG A 311 15.66 3.04 17.33
N ILE A 312 15.97 1.75 17.10
CA ILE A 312 15.32 0.64 17.82
C ILE A 312 15.59 0.76 19.33
N LEU A 313 16.84 0.89 19.76
CA LEU A 313 17.19 1.02 21.18
C LEU A 313 16.49 2.22 21.82
N LYS A 314 16.45 3.36 21.12
CA LYS A 314 15.79 4.56 21.61
C LYS A 314 14.30 4.35 21.83
N LEU A 315 13.58 3.77 20.87
CA LEU A 315 12.15 3.50 21.05
C LEU A 315 11.87 2.37 22.05
N VAL A 316 12.77 1.40 22.23
CA VAL A 316 12.60 0.37 23.24
C VAL A 316 12.77 0.94 24.65
N SER A 317 13.71 1.88 24.86
CA SER A 317 14.03 2.42 26.18
C SER A 317 13.16 3.63 26.60
N GLU A 318 12.62 4.40 25.67
CA GLU A 318 11.93 5.67 25.93
C GLU A 318 10.40 5.56 25.77
N ASP A 319 9.71 5.17 26.85
CA ASP A 319 8.24 5.00 26.90
C ASP A 319 7.47 6.27 26.55
N ARG A 320 7.96 7.42 27.05
CA ARG A 320 7.35 8.71 26.77
C ARG A 320 7.39 9.04 25.27
N LEU A 321 8.55 8.81 24.62
CA LEU A 321 8.71 9.07 23.20
C LEU A 321 7.79 8.18 22.37
N ARG A 322 7.65 6.89 22.75
CA ARG A 322 6.70 5.99 22.07
C ARG A 322 5.27 6.50 22.15
N ARG A 323 4.84 7.00 23.32
CA ARG A 323 3.49 7.59 23.48
C ARG A 323 3.31 8.83 22.62
N GLU A 324 4.28 9.73 22.60
CA GLU A 324 4.23 10.93 21.76
C GLU A 324 4.12 10.58 20.25
N PHE A 325 4.92 9.62 19.78
CA PHE A 325 4.86 9.15 18.39
C PHE A 325 3.53 8.45 18.07
N SER A 326 3.04 7.63 19.00
CA SER A 326 1.75 6.93 18.89
C SER A 326 0.60 7.93 18.68
N GLU A 327 0.48 8.95 19.52
CA GLU A 327 -0.59 9.94 19.48
C GLU A 327 -0.53 10.79 18.20
N LYS A 328 0.65 11.30 17.87
CA LYS A 328 0.85 12.14 16.68
C LYS A 328 0.62 11.35 15.41
N GLY A 329 1.19 10.14 15.33
CA GLY A 329 1.03 9.25 14.17
C GLY A 329 -0.42 8.86 13.95
N ALA A 330 -1.12 8.37 14.97
CA ALA A 330 -2.51 7.97 14.84
C ALA A 330 -3.43 9.14 14.48
N ARG A 331 -3.15 10.35 15.01
CA ARG A 331 -3.90 11.57 14.63
C ARG A 331 -3.75 11.86 13.15
N LEU A 332 -2.51 11.90 12.64
CA LEU A 332 -2.24 12.14 11.23
C LEU A 332 -2.97 11.13 10.33
N ILE A 333 -2.88 9.82 10.67
CA ILE A 333 -3.55 8.79 9.87
C ILE A 333 -5.07 8.95 9.90
N ARG A 334 -5.66 9.28 11.04
CA ARG A 334 -7.11 9.50 11.15
C ARG A 334 -7.58 10.67 10.30
N GLU A 335 -6.83 11.78 10.30
CA GLU A 335 -7.19 13.02 9.60
C GLU A 335 -6.98 12.92 8.09
N SER A 336 -5.89 12.27 7.64
CA SER A 336 -5.44 12.36 6.23
C SER A 336 -5.44 11.03 5.47
N PHE A 337 -5.38 9.89 6.18
CA PHE A 337 -5.20 8.57 5.56
C PHE A 337 -6.27 7.55 6.01
N SER A 338 -7.35 8.00 6.63
CA SER A 338 -8.48 7.13 6.98
C SER A 338 -9.31 6.77 5.75
N LEU A 339 -9.93 5.58 5.77
CA LEU A 339 -10.86 5.16 4.71
C LEU A 339 -11.98 6.17 4.49
N LYS A 340 -12.52 6.74 5.59
CA LYS A 340 -13.57 7.75 5.50
C LYS A 340 -13.11 8.97 4.70
N ALA A 341 -11.95 9.55 5.05
CA ALA A 341 -11.43 10.74 4.37
C ALA A 341 -11.11 10.45 2.89
N SER A 342 -10.52 9.29 2.61
CA SER A 342 -10.20 8.87 1.24
C SER A 342 -11.45 8.67 0.37
N ILE A 343 -12.47 8.01 0.92
CA ILE A 343 -13.70 7.73 0.18
C ILE A 343 -14.54 8.99 -0.01
N ASP A 344 -14.68 9.85 0.99
CA ASP A 344 -15.34 11.15 0.84
C ASP A 344 -14.66 11.98 -0.30
N ARG A 345 -13.32 11.95 -0.41
CA ARG A 345 -12.57 12.60 -1.51
C ARG A 345 -12.77 11.90 -2.85
N LEU A 346 -12.76 10.57 -2.88
CA LEU A 346 -12.98 9.80 -4.10
C LEU A 346 -14.39 10.01 -4.66
N GLU A 347 -15.41 10.05 -3.80
CA GLU A 347 -16.79 10.38 -4.20
C GLU A 347 -16.90 11.79 -4.78
N HIS A 348 -16.15 12.75 -4.24
CA HIS A 348 -16.07 14.10 -4.80
C HIS A 348 -15.48 14.09 -6.22
N PHE A 349 -14.39 13.39 -6.47
CA PHE A 349 -13.82 13.23 -7.80
C PHE A 349 -14.80 12.57 -8.78
N TYR A 350 -15.57 11.58 -8.34
CA TYR A 350 -16.59 10.97 -9.17
C TYR A 350 -17.70 11.93 -9.56
N GLU A 351 -18.13 12.82 -8.62
CA GLU A 351 -19.13 13.86 -8.91
C GLU A 351 -18.62 14.87 -9.93
N GLU A 352 -17.34 15.26 -9.84
CA GLU A 352 -16.74 16.22 -10.79
C GLU A 352 -16.64 15.63 -12.21
N ILE A 353 -16.32 14.35 -12.32
CA ILE A 353 -16.22 13.66 -13.62
C ILE A 353 -17.59 13.43 -14.27
N CYS A 354 -18.65 13.29 -13.48
CA CYS A 354 -20.01 13.05 -13.97
C CYS A 354 -20.79 14.31 -14.33
N LYS A 355 -20.26 15.53 -14.03
CA LYS A 355 -20.84 16.82 -14.42
C LYS A 355 -20.56 17.11 -15.89
#